data_3b8262726b9f55fad0f586219602f861
#
_entry.id   3b8262726b9f55fad0f586219602f861
#
_cell.length_a   1.000
_cell.length_b   1.000
_cell.length_c   1.000
_cell.angle_alpha   90.00
_cell.angle_beta   90.00
_cell.angle_gamma   90.00
#
_symmetry.space_group_name_H-M   'P 1'
#
loop_
_entity.id
_entity.type
_entity.pdbx_description
1 polymer ?
#
loop_
_entity_poly.entity_id
_entity_poly.type
_entity_poly.pdbx_seq_one_letter_code
_entity_poly.pdbx_strand_id
1 'polypeptide(L)'
;MNHDFSVVTIVKGRIRQLSNLIASLEQSTIVPSQLIVVWMGPPCSESLLTSEKFHIVHKFVCGETLPIARARNRGFSASESDTVVYIDVDCLVAPTLFQSLLSVAGPGKVVTTNVAFLPTVPEKVDYSRLVKMASLPVAEIVEKEEAFIAFHTRLFAIQKADFDALEGFDEQFTGYGVGDADFAARCKAAGYILHTVDDGVLHQFHPRFEPPVNHLFDIVNNAAPYKARWGAYPFSHYLEQFAKDGWINDDYSQSGPRIRRIPTEKEMKSYLVSKLD
;
A
#
# COMPACT_ATOMS: atom_id res chain seq x y z
N MET A 1 20.99 20.59 -4.14
CA MET A 1 21.14 19.26 -4.74
C MET A 1 19.86 18.98 -5.51
N ASN A 2 19.98 18.61 -6.76
CA ASN A 2 18.80 18.25 -7.55
C ASN A 2 18.37 16.85 -7.06
N HIS A 3 17.27 16.77 -6.32
CA HIS A 3 16.75 15.50 -5.84
C HIS A 3 15.87 14.89 -6.92
N ASP A 4 16.49 14.11 -7.83
CA ASP A 4 15.75 13.38 -8.85
C ASP A 4 15.14 12.11 -8.23
N PHE A 5 13.82 12.07 -8.14
CA PHE A 5 13.07 10.91 -7.68
C PHE A 5 11.70 10.85 -8.38
N SER A 6 11.21 9.64 -8.53
CA SER A 6 9.88 9.37 -9.07
C SER A 6 8.92 8.96 -7.95
N VAL A 7 7.66 9.38 -8.07
CA VAL A 7 6.56 8.85 -7.25
C VAL A 7 5.74 7.87 -8.09
N VAL A 8 5.39 6.72 -7.51
CA VAL A 8 4.50 5.71 -8.11
C VAL A 8 3.25 5.58 -7.25
N THR A 9 2.09 5.62 -7.88
CA THR A 9 0.80 5.28 -7.24
C THR A 9 -0.03 4.39 -8.14
N ILE A 10 -0.87 3.54 -7.53
CA ILE A 10 -1.83 2.70 -8.24
C ILE A 10 -3.25 3.15 -7.90
N VAL A 11 -4.17 3.08 -8.85
CA VAL A 11 -5.52 3.61 -8.64
C VAL A 11 -6.59 2.73 -9.28
N LYS A 12 -7.71 2.55 -8.55
CA LYS A 12 -8.96 1.98 -9.05
C LYS A 12 -10.14 2.70 -8.42
N GLY A 13 -10.83 3.55 -9.20
CA GLY A 13 -12.08 4.20 -8.77
C GLY A 13 -11.95 5.24 -7.66
N ARG A 14 -10.75 5.78 -7.36
CA ARG A 14 -10.48 6.74 -6.28
C ARG A 14 -9.99 8.08 -6.80
N ILE A 15 -10.76 8.67 -7.71
CA ILE A 15 -10.35 9.88 -8.43
C ILE A 15 -10.16 11.08 -7.50
N ARG A 16 -11.06 11.27 -6.51
CA ARG A 16 -10.94 12.36 -5.56
C ARG A 16 -9.70 12.23 -4.68
N GLN A 17 -9.42 11.00 -4.20
CA GLN A 17 -8.21 10.75 -3.42
C GLN A 17 -6.95 10.99 -4.26
N LEU A 18 -6.95 10.56 -5.53
CA LEU A 18 -5.84 10.83 -6.45
C LEU A 18 -5.62 12.33 -6.67
N SER A 19 -6.70 13.10 -6.89
CA SER A 19 -6.60 14.55 -7.03
C SER A 19 -6.03 15.21 -5.77
N ASN A 20 -6.43 14.73 -4.60
CA ASN A 20 -5.91 15.20 -3.34
C ASN A 20 -4.43 14.79 -3.13
N LEU A 21 -4.04 13.57 -3.53
CA LEU A 21 -2.64 13.15 -3.52
C LEU A 21 -1.80 14.10 -4.40
N ILE A 22 -2.21 14.36 -5.65
CA ILE A 22 -1.52 15.29 -6.55
C ILE A 22 -1.38 16.66 -5.90
N ALA A 23 -2.45 17.20 -5.32
CA ALA A 23 -2.42 18.49 -4.64
C ALA A 23 -1.47 18.49 -3.42
N SER A 24 -1.31 17.38 -2.69
CA SER A 24 -0.35 17.28 -1.60
C SER A 24 1.11 17.22 -2.10
N LEU A 25 1.34 16.52 -3.22
CA LEU A 25 2.65 16.50 -3.88
C LEU A 25 3.06 17.88 -4.37
N GLU A 26 2.13 18.66 -4.92
CA GLU A 26 2.36 20.02 -5.38
C GLU A 26 2.71 21.00 -4.24
N GLN A 27 2.30 20.69 -3.02
CA GLN A 27 2.61 21.48 -1.82
C GLN A 27 3.91 21.06 -1.13
N SER A 28 4.58 20.02 -1.62
CA SER A 28 5.84 19.56 -1.05
C SER A 28 6.98 20.54 -1.28
N THR A 29 7.88 20.65 -0.31
CA THR A 29 9.09 21.49 -0.40
C THR A 29 10.07 20.99 -1.47
N ILE A 30 10.07 19.69 -1.71
CA ILE A 30 10.76 19.03 -2.80
C ILE A 30 9.72 18.24 -3.59
N VAL A 31 9.52 18.57 -4.86
CA VAL A 31 8.56 17.90 -5.73
C VAL A 31 9.23 16.78 -6.53
N PRO A 32 8.53 15.69 -6.87
CA PRO A 32 9.08 14.63 -7.70
C PRO A 32 9.35 15.13 -9.13
N SER A 33 10.30 14.51 -9.82
CA SER A 33 10.50 14.75 -11.28
C SER A 33 9.30 14.26 -12.06
N GLN A 34 8.70 13.14 -11.63
CA GLN A 34 7.49 12.58 -12.24
C GLN A 34 6.62 11.85 -11.21
N LEU A 35 5.31 11.88 -11.44
CA LEU A 35 4.32 11.01 -10.81
C LEU A 35 3.85 9.98 -11.83
N ILE A 36 4.04 8.70 -11.54
CA ILE A 36 3.55 7.59 -12.36
C ILE A 36 2.26 7.07 -11.74
N VAL A 37 1.14 7.30 -12.43
CA VAL A 37 -0.18 6.83 -12.03
C VAL A 37 -0.51 5.57 -12.82
N VAL A 38 -0.62 4.44 -12.14
CA VAL A 38 -0.98 3.17 -12.77
C VAL A 38 -2.44 2.85 -12.51
N TRP A 39 -3.25 2.94 -13.55
CA TRP A 39 -4.68 2.65 -13.52
C TRP A 39 -4.91 1.15 -13.59
N MET A 40 -5.62 0.61 -12.62
CA MET A 40 -6.08 -0.79 -12.65
C MET A 40 -7.42 -0.87 -13.36
N GLY A 41 -7.39 -0.59 -14.66
CA GLY A 41 -8.54 -0.55 -15.57
C GLY A 41 -8.19 0.09 -16.91
N PRO A 42 -9.15 0.15 -17.84
CA PRO A 42 -8.96 0.80 -19.13
C PRO A 42 -8.81 2.32 -18.99
N PRO A 43 -8.24 3.00 -20.00
CA PRO A 43 -8.22 4.47 -20.06
C PRO A 43 -9.65 5.05 -19.96
N CYS A 44 -9.77 6.15 -19.24
CA CYS A 44 -11.02 6.91 -19.07
C CYS A 44 -10.73 8.41 -19.03
N SER A 45 -11.76 9.25 -19.01
CA SER A 45 -11.61 10.71 -18.96
C SER A 45 -10.83 11.20 -17.75
N GLU A 46 -11.00 10.51 -16.61
CA GLU A 46 -10.32 10.82 -15.35
C GLU A 46 -8.80 10.53 -15.40
N SER A 47 -8.33 9.77 -16.40
CA SER A 47 -6.89 9.51 -16.59
C SER A 47 -6.13 10.66 -17.26
N LEU A 48 -6.78 11.79 -17.54
CA LEU A 48 -6.15 12.97 -18.16
C LEU A 48 -5.65 14.01 -17.14
N LEU A 49 -5.36 13.61 -15.91
CA LEU A 49 -4.84 14.50 -14.88
C LEU A 49 -3.42 14.98 -15.22
N THR A 50 -3.17 16.26 -14.99
CA THR A 50 -1.88 16.92 -15.21
C THR A 50 -1.46 17.72 -13.98
N SER A 51 -0.19 18.09 -13.89
CA SER A 51 0.35 19.03 -12.91
C SER A 51 1.25 20.04 -13.61
N GLU A 52 1.31 21.26 -13.10
CA GLU A 52 2.27 22.27 -13.56
C GLU A 52 3.64 22.16 -12.87
N LYS A 53 3.75 21.36 -11.81
CA LYS A 53 4.95 21.24 -10.99
C LYS A 53 5.81 20.02 -11.31
N PHE A 54 5.21 18.96 -11.87
CA PHE A 54 5.90 17.72 -12.25
C PHE A 54 5.15 17.02 -13.38
N HIS A 55 5.87 16.14 -14.07
CA HIS A 55 5.27 15.36 -15.15
C HIS A 55 4.41 14.22 -14.60
N ILE A 56 3.18 14.03 -15.10
CA ILE A 56 2.32 12.89 -14.76
C ILE A 56 2.34 11.89 -15.92
N VAL A 57 2.80 10.68 -15.63
CA VAL A 57 2.84 9.55 -16.57
C VAL A 57 1.69 8.60 -16.26
N HIS A 58 0.80 8.37 -17.21
CA HIS A 58 -0.30 7.42 -17.05
C HIS A 58 0.06 6.05 -17.64
N LYS A 59 -0.08 5.00 -16.85
CA LYS A 59 0.05 3.60 -17.27
C LYS A 59 -1.25 2.87 -16.94
N PHE A 60 -1.48 1.75 -17.62
CA PHE A 60 -2.71 0.98 -17.48
C PHE A 60 -2.39 -0.51 -17.32
N VAL A 61 -3.10 -1.15 -16.42
CA VAL A 61 -3.05 -2.60 -16.19
C VAL A 61 -4.48 -3.10 -16.06
N CYS A 62 -4.86 -4.02 -16.94
CA CYS A 62 -6.17 -4.69 -16.91
C CYS A 62 -5.99 -6.14 -16.47
N GLY A 63 -7.01 -6.70 -15.83
CA GLY A 63 -7.06 -8.09 -15.40
C GLY A 63 -8.43 -8.45 -14.83
N GLU A 64 -8.73 -9.74 -14.75
CA GLU A 64 -9.98 -10.24 -14.15
C GLU A 64 -9.99 -10.07 -12.63
N THR A 65 -8.84 -10.22 -11.99
CA THR A 65 -8.62 -9.98 -10.56
C THR A 65 -8.01 -8.59 -10.35
N LEU A 66 -7.94 -8.13 -9.07
CA LEU A 66 -7.30 -6.88 -8.72
C LEU A 66 -5.75 -7.00 -8.86
N PRO A 67 -5.12 -6.42 -9.91
CA PRO A 67 -3.73 -6.69 -10.26
C PRO A 67 -2.75 -5.78 -9.52
N ILE A 68 -2.77 -5.77 -8.16
CA ILE A 68 -1.98 -4.84 -7.33
C ILE A 68 -0.48 -5.00 -7.59
N ALA A 69 0.07 -6.21 -7.47
CA ALA A 69 1.49 -6.48 -7.67
C ALA A 69 1.94 -6.03 -9.07
N ARG A 70 1.21 -6.45 -10.11
CA ARG A 70 1.48 -6.10 -11.50
C ARG A 70 1.40 -4.58 -11.76
N ALA A 71 0.44 -3.90 -11.13
CA ALA A 71 0.31 -2.45 -11.26
C ALA A 71 1.50 -1.73 -10.61
N ARG A 72 1.92 -2.16 -9.43
CA ARG A 72 3.13 -1.62 -8.78
C ARG A 72 4.38 -1.85 -9.62
N ASN A 73 4.62 -3.08 -10.07
CA ASN A 73 5.76 -3.41 -10.93
C ASN A 73 5.77 -2.56 -12.21
N ARG A 74 4.59 -2.37 -12.83
CA ARG A 74 4.44 -1.49 -14.01
C ARG A 74 4.83 -0.05 -13.71
N GLY A 75 4.50 0.45 -12.52
CA GLY A 75 4.88 1.80 -12.07
C GLY A 75 6.39 1.93 -11.89
N PHE A 76 7.00 1.02 -11.14
CA PHE A 76 8.45 1.00 -10.93
C PHE A 76 9.23 0.86 -12.24
N SER A 77 8.80 -0.03 -13.13
CA SER A 77 9.43 -0.20 -14.47
C SER A 77 9.35 1.06 -15.34
N ALA A 78 8.34 1.92 -15.10
CA ALA A 78 8.17 3.18 -15.85
C ALA A 78 8.93 4.36 -15.22
N SER A 79 9.57 4.18 -14.06
CA SER A 79 10.38 5.21 -13.42
C SER A 79 11.68 5.44 -14.18
N GLU A 80 12.01 6.72 -14.37
CA GLU A 80 13.26 7.19 -14.97
C GLU A 80 14.30 7.59 -13.91
N SER A 81 13.90 7.70 -12.63
CA SER A 81 14.77 8.09 -11.52
C SER A 81 15.33 6.86 -10.80
N ASP A 82 16.53 7.02 -10.22
CA ASP A 82 17.17 5.97 -9.41
C ASP A 82 16.46 5.74 -8.07
N THR A 83 15.87 6.78 -7.49
CA THR A 83 15.07 6.67 -6.26
C THR A 83 13.59 6.69 -6.60
N VAL A 84 12.86 5.69 -6.14
CA VAL A 84 11.41 5.60 -6.34
C VAL A 84 10.69 5.59 -5.01
N VAL A 85 9.66 6.43 -4.89
CA VAL A 85 8.77 6.47 -3.75
C VAL A 85 7.40 5.93 -4.17
N TYR A 86 7.01 4.80 -3.61
CA TYR A 86 5.65 4.30 -3.76
C TYR A 86 4.74 4.96 -2.73
N ILE A 87 3.57 5.39 -3.15
CA ILE A 87 2.55 6.01 -2.28
C ILE A 87 1.17 5.49 -2.69
N ASP A 88 0.42 4.93 -1.75
CA ASP A 88 -0.99 4.58 -1.99
C ASP A 88 -1.81 5.84 -2.32
N VAL A 89 -2.75 5.70 -3.24
CA VAL A 89 -3.61 6.81 -3.72
C VAL A 89 -4.39 7.52 -2.62
N ASP A 90 -4.64 6.82 -1.50
CA ASP A 90 -5.35 7.37 -0.35
C ASP A 90 -4.46 8.18 0.61
N CYS A 91 -3.16 8.30 0.33
CA CYS A 91 -2.21 9.00 1.19
C CYS A 91 -2.03 10.47 0.78
N LEU A 92 -1.94 11.36 1.77
CA LEU A 92 -1.52 12.75 1.63
C LEU A 92 -0.19 12.93 2.36
N VAL A 93 0.77 13.56 1.72
CA VAL A 93 2.12 13.70 2.26
C VAL A 93 2.32 15.00 3.03
N ALA A 94 3.11 14.95 4.11
CA ALA A 94 3.59 16.16 4.76
C ALA A 94 4.48 16.96 3.78
N PRO A 95 4.46 18.29 3.82
CA PRO A 95 5.27 19.11 2.90
C PRO A 95 6.77 18.79 2.93
N THR A 96 7.31 18.35 4.05
CA THR A 96 8.72 18.02 4.27
C THR A 96 9.07 16.54 4.07
N LEU A 97 8.07 15.68 3.83
CA LEU A 97 8.26 14.22 3.81
C LEU A 97 9.37 13.76 2.86
N PHE A 98 9.38 14.26 1.62
CA PHE A 98 10.40 13.85 0.65
C PHE A 98 11.81 14.25 1.06
N GLN A 99 11.96 15.40 1.71
CA GLN A 99 13.26 15.81 2.26
C GLN A 99 13.75 14.78 3.29
N SER A 100 12.88 14.33 4.18
CA SER A 100 13.19 13.33 5.21
C SER A 100 13.48 11.95 4.59
N LEU A 101 12.63 11.47 3.67
CA LEU A 101 12.83 10.18 3.00
C LEU A 101 14.16 10.14 2.22
N LEU A 102 14.44 11.16 1.42
CA LEU A 102 15.63 11.21 0.55
C LEU A 102 16.93 11.41 1.34
N SER A 103 16.88 12.00 2.53
CA SER A 103 18.07 12.12 3.41
C SER A 103 18.56 10.77 3.93
N VAL A 104 17.69 9.75 3.96
CA VAL A 104 17.98 8.41 4.48
C VAL A 104 18.06 7.36 3.38
N ALA A 105 17.35 7.59 2.25
CA ALA A 105 17.30 6.66 1.13
C ALA A 105 18.69 6.35 0.58
N GLY A 106 18.91 5.11 0.19
CA GLY A 106 20.16 4.63 -0.37
C GLY A 106 20.17 3.11 -0.55
N PRO A 107 21.25 2.55 -1.14
CA PRO A 107 21.34 1.12 -1.39
C PRO A 107 21.12 0.26 -0.15
N GLY A 108 20.41 -0.84 -0.30
CA GLY A 108 20.10 -1.79 0.78
C GLY A 108 19.10 -1.27 1.82
N LYS A 109 18.38 -0.18 1.53
CA LYS A 109 17.44 0.44 2.47
C LYS A 109 16.04 0.54 1.88
N VAL A 110 15.04 0.27 2.72
CA VAL A 110 13.65 0.62 2.51
C VAL A 110 13.31 1.70 3.53
N VAL A 111 12.82 2.85 3.08
CA VAL A 111 12.50 3.97 3.97
C VAL A 111 11.00 4.21 3.96
N THR A 112 10.39 4.25 5.13
CA THR A 112 8.95 4.45 5.31
C THR A 112 8.66 5.53 6.35
N THR A 113 7.40 5.79 6.63
CA THR A 113 6.96 6.75 7.66
C THR A 113 5.69 6.25 8.35
N ASN A 114 5.35 6.89 9.47
CA ASN A 114 4.10 6.66 10.17
C ASN A 114 2.90 7.19 9.38
N VAL A 115 1.77 6.50 9.49
CA VAL A 115 0.53 6.85 8.81
C VAL A 115 -0.54 7.18 9.85
N ALA A 116 -1.09 8.39 9.81
CA ALA A 116 -2.28 8.77 10.56
C ALA A 116 -3.52 8.72 9.67
N PHE A 117 -4.69 8.50 10.24
CA PHE A 117 -5.92 8.28 9.50
C PHE A 117 -6.86 9.49 9.61
N LEU A 118 -7.36 9.95 8.48
CA LEU A 118 -8.39 10.99 8.41
C LEU A 118 -9.78 10.36 8.51
N PRO A 119 -10.72 11.00 9.21
CA PRO A 119 -12.10 10.51 9.33
C PRO A 119 -12.92 10.64 8.04
N THR A 120 -12.45 11.46 7.10
CA THR A 120 -13.13 11.71 5.81
C THR A 120 -12.14 11.96 4.69
N VAL A 121 -12.61 11.96 3.45
CA VAL A 121 -11.86 12.50 2.31
C VAL A 121 -11.98 14.03 2.35
N PRO A 122 -10.88 14.78 2.47
CA PRO A 122 -10.94 16.24 2.58
C PRO A 122 -11.39 16.89 1.27
N GLU A 123 -12.04 18.05 1.38
CA GLU A 123 -12.43 18.88 0.22
C GLU A 123 -11.25 19.68 -0.34
N LYS A 124 -10.37 20.09 0.56
CA LYS A 124 -9.13 20.83 0.23
C LYS A 124 -7.96 20.23 1.00
N VAL A 125 -6.83 20.18 0.34
CA VAL A 125 -5.59 19.69 0.96
C VAL A 125 -4.90 20.89 1.63
N ASP A 126 -4.98 20.90 2.97
CA ASP A 126 -4.22 21.77 3.87
C ASP A 126 -3.66 20.87 4.97
N TYR A 127 -2.42 20.43 4.79
CA TYR A 127 -1.81 19.45 5.69
C TYR A 127 -1.79 19.93 7.15
N SER A 128 -1.49 21.21 7.39
CA SER A 128 -1.37 21.78 8.73
C SER A 128 -2.70 21.74 9.51
N ARG A 129 -3.80 21.83 8.80
CA ARG A 129 -5.16 21.68 9.36
C ARG A 129 -5.55 20.22 9.48
N LEU A 130 -5.28 19.41 8.45
CA LEU A 130 -5.70 18.00 8.39
C LEU A 130 -5.01 17.15 9.45
N VAL A 131 -3.74 17.40 9.75
CA VAL A 131 -2.98 16.64 10.78
C VAL A 131 -3.63 16.74 12.17
N LYS A 132 -4.31 17.84 12.47
CA LYS A 132 -5.03 18.06 13.74
C LYS A 132 -6.31 17.24 13.84
N MET A 133 -6.82 16.74 12.72
CA MET A 133 -8.04 15.94 12.63
C MET A 133 -7.74 14.43 12.51
N ALA A 134 -6.47 14.10 12.32
CA ALA A 134 -6.04 12.73 12.10
C ALA A 134 -5.90 11.98 13.43
N SER A 135 -6.30 10.71 13.44
CA SER A 135 -6.01 9.78 14.52
C SER A 135 -4.73 8.99 14.19
N LEU A 136 -3.81 8.94 15.14
CA LEU A 136 -2.67 8.03 15.06
C LEU A 136 -3.16 6.62 15.40
N PRO A 137 -2.76 5.59 14.63
CA PRO A 137 -2.92 4.23 15.10
C PRO A 137 -2.15 4.08 16.41
N VAL A 138 -2.68 3.31 17.34
CA VAL A 138 -1.92 2.93 18.55
C VAL A 138 -0.66 2.25 18.05
N ALA A 139 0.47 2.93 18.17
CA ALA A 139 1.75 2.39 17.73
C ALA A 139 2.10 1.24 18.68
N GLU A 140 1.96 0.01 18.23
CA GLU A 140 2.71 -1.09 18.82
C GLU A 140 4.19 -0.78 18.53
N ILE A 141 4.96 -0.59 19.57
CA ILE A 141 6.42 -0.44 19.46
C ILE A 141 6.94 -1.81 19.03
N VAL A 142 7.15 -1.97 17.73
CA VAL A 142 7.74 -3.18 17.16
C VAL A 142 9.25 -3.07 17.32
N GLU A 143 9.86 -4.06 17.96
CA GLU A 143 11.31 -4.14 18.08
C GLU A 143 11.95 -4.19 16.68
N LYS A 144 13.17 -3.62 16.55
CA LYS A 144 13.85 -3.42 15.24
C LYS A 144 13.97 -4.67 14.37
N GLU A 145 14.07 -5.85 14.97
CA GLU A 145 14.14 -7.12 14.23
C GLU A 145 12.79 -7.56 13.62
N GLU A 146 11.68 -7.06 14.16
CA GLU A 146 10.32 -7.34 13.69
C GLU A 146 9.77 -6.24 12.78
N ALA A 147 10.54 -5.19 12.51
CA ALA A 147 10.09 -4.01 11.77
C ALA A 147 9.43 -4.36 10.42
N PHE A 148 9.97 -5.34 9.67
CA PHE A 148 9.37 -5.77 8.40
C PHE A 148 8.06 -6.56 8.57
N ILE A 149 7.77 -7.12 9.75
CA ILE A 149 6.47 -7.80 10.00
C ILE A 149 5.34 -6.77 10.08
N ALA A 150 5.63 -5.60 10.63
CA ALA A 150 4.69 -4.48 10.72
C ALA A 150 4.76 -3.53 9.50
N PHE A 151 5.65 -3.78 8.54
CA PHE A 151 5.80 -2.94 7.37
C PHE A 151 4.58 -3.07 6.45
N HIS A 152 3.92 -1.96 6.25
CA HIS A 152 2.83 -1.82 5.28
C HIS A 152 3.32 -1.02 4.08
N THR A 153 3.14 -1.56 2.88
CA THR A 153 3.57 -0.93 1.62
C THR A 153 2.68 0.26 1.20
N ARG A 154 2.09 1.00 2.15
CA ARG A 154 1.30 2.21 1.85
C ARG A 154 2.16 3.37 1.36
N LEU A 155 3.36 3.46 1.91
CA LEU A 155 4.39 4.38 1.46
C LEU A 155 5.76 3.80 1.77
N PHE A 156 6.63 3.78 0.78
CA PHE A 156 8.03 3.48 0.98
C PHE A 156 8.89 4.08 -0.15
N ALA A 157 10.12 4.44 0.20
CA ALA A 157 11.17 4.81 -0.75
C ALA A 157 12.20 3.68 -0.85
N ILE A 158 12.65 3.40 -2.05
CA ILE A 158 13.67 2.38 -2.33
C ILE A 158 14.49 2.80 -3.57
N GLN A 159 15.74 2.36 -3.67
CA GLN A 159 16.48 2.48 -4.91
C GLN A 159 15.88 1.54 -5.96
N LYS A 160 15.74 2.03 -7.19
CA LYS A 160 15.19 1.21 -8.29
C LYS A 160 15.99 -0.06 -8.52
N ALA A 161 17.34 0.03 -8.45
CA ALA A 161 18.21 -1.12 -8.57
C ALA A 161 17.96 -2.18 -7.48
N ASP A 162 17.65 -1.76 -6.25
CA ASP A 162 17.31 -2.65 -5.14
C ASP A 162 15.94 -3.32 -5.36
N PHE A 163 14.97 -2.55 -5.86
CA PHE A 163 13.65 -3.08 -6.22
C PHE A 163 13.76 -4.12 -7.34
N ASP A 164 14.57 -3.84 -8.36
CA ASP A 164 14.80 -4.75 -9.48
C ASP A 164 15.59 -6.01 -9.02
N ALA A 165 16.56 -5.89 -8.11
CA ALA A 165 17.27 -7.01 -7.51
C ALA A 165 16.36 -7.91 -6.65
N LEU A 166 15.31 -7.34 -6.04
CA LEU A 166 14.26 -8.08 -5.35
C LEU A 166 13.21 -8.66 -6.33
N GLU A 167 13.35 -8.48 -7.64
CA GLU A 167 12.37 -8.88 -8.66
C GLU A 167 10.98 -8.24 -8.47
N GLY A 168 10.92 -7.08 -7.82
CA GLY A 168 9.68 -6.35 -7.57
C GLY A 168 8.69 -7.10 -6.68
N PHE A 169 7.38 -6.88 -6.88
CA PHE A 169 6.31 -7.65 -6.23
C PHE A 169 6.05 -8.95 -7.00
N ASP A 170 5.85 -10.06 -6.28
CA ASP A 170 5.51 -11.34 -6.90
C ASP A 170 4.05 -11.33 -7.41
N GLU A 171 3.90 -11.37 -8.74
CA GLU A 171 2.60 -11.29 -9.42
C GLU A 171 1.75 -12.57 -9.27
N GLN A 172 2.31 -13.64 -8.69
CA GLN A 172 1.52 -14.83 -8.33
C GLN A 172 0.55 -14.53 -7.18
N PHE A 173 0.90 -13.58 -6.27
CA PHE A 173 0.01 -13.12 -5.24
C PHE A 173 -0.96 -12.08 -5.80
N THR A 174 -2.12 -12.54 -6.22
CA THR A 174 -3.17 -11.68 -6.79
C THR A 174 -4.10 -11.15 -5.70
N GLY A 175 -4.70 -9.96 -5.93
CA GLY A 175 -5.66 -9.36 -5.01
C GLY A 175 -5.02 -8.73 -3.77
N TYR A 176 -5.68 -8.85 -2.63
CA TYR A 176 -5.39 -8.05 -1.43
C TYR A 176 -4.27 -8.62 -0.55
N GLY A 177 -3.31 -7.78 -0.21
CA GLY A 177 -2.50 -7.83 1.01
C GLY A 177 -1.33 -8.83 1.04
N VAL A 178 -1.50 -10.06 0.55
CA VAL A 178 -0.45 -11.10 0.69
C VAL A 178 0.83 -10.74 -0.08
N GLY A 179 0.70 -10.09 -1.23
CA GLY A 179 1.86 -9.57 -1.98
C GLY A 179 2.69 -8.56 -1.19
N ASP A 180 2.06 -7.77 -0.31
CA ASP A 180 2.74 -6.84 0.59
C ASP A 180 3.57 -7.59 1.64
N ALA A 181 2.99 -8.61 2.25
CA ALA A 181 3.66 -9.45 3.23
C ALA A 181 4.83 -10.22 2.60
N ASP A 182 4.67 -10.72 1.37
CA ASP A 182 5.74 -11.38 0.62
C ASP A 182 6.89 -10.42 0.30
N PHE A 183 6.59 -9.23 -0.20
CA PHE A 183 7.61 -8.22 -0.49
C PHE A 183 8.40 -7.84 0.77
N ALA A 184 7.72 -7.60 1.89
CA ALA A 184 8.35 -7.33 3.18
C ALA A 184 9.26 -8.48 3.64
N ALA A 185 8.80 -9.72 3.51
CA ALA A 185 9.58 -10.91 3.87
C ALA A 185 10.82 -11.07 2.98
N ARG A 186 10.73 -10.78 1.68
CA ARG A 186 11.87 -10.80 0.76
C ARG A 186 12.88 -9.71 1.07
N CYS A 187 12.43 -8.49 1.39
CA CYS A 187 13.32 -7.43 1.85
C CYS A 187 14.11 -7.87 3.09
N LYS A 188 13.42 -8.45 4.09
CA LYS A 188 14.05 -8.97 5.31
C LYS A 188 15.05 -10.09 5.00
N ALA A 189 14.67 -11.07 4.18
CA ALA A 189 15.52 -12.21 3.82
C ALA A 189 16.76 -11.79 3.03
N ALA A 190 16.67 -10.74 2.22
CA ALA A 190 17.79 -10.16 1.48
C ALA A 190 18.68 -9.22 2.33
N GLY A 191 18.36 -9.03 3.61
CA GLY A 191 19.16 -8.20 4.54
C GLY A 191 18.98 -6.69 4.37
N TYR A 192 17.88 -6.24 3.75
CA TYR A 192 17.57 -4.83 3.68
C TYR A 192 17.25 -4.24 5.05
N ILE A 193 17.54 -2.95 5.23
CA ILE A 193 17.26 -2.24 6.47
C ILE A 193 15.99 -1.39 6.27
N LEU A 194 15.00 -1.58 7.14
CA LEU A 194 13.83 -0.72 7.19
C LEU A 194 14.10 0.49 8.10
N HIS A 195 13.99 1.69 7.53
CA HIS A 195 14.07 2.95 8.26
C HIS A 195 12.70 3.63 8.29
N THR A 196 12.30 4.12 9.45
CA THR A 196 11.09 4.94 9.59
C THR A 196 11.51 6.37 9.89
N VAL A 197 11.03 7.33 9.08
CA VAL A 197 11.22 8.77 9.32
C VAL A 197 10.06 9.33 10.14
N ASP A 198 10.31 10.41 10.88
CA ASP A 198 9.31 11.02 11.79
C ASP A 198 8.27 11.89 11.07
N ASP A 199 8.50 12.24 9.80
CA ASP A 199 7.49 12.93 9.00
C ASP A 199 6.26 12.05 8.77
N GLY A 200 5.09 12.68 8.56
CA GLY A 200 3.83 11.99 8.55
C GLY A 200 3.16 11.89 7.19
N VAL A 201 2.31 10.88 7.08
CA VAL A 201 1.35 10.70 6.00
C VAL A 201 -0.04 10.61 6.59
N LEU A 202 -1.01 11.26 5.94
CA LEU A 202 -2.42 11.21 6.30
C LEU A 202 -3.16 10.32 5.32
N HIS A 203 -3.70 9.21 5.81
CA HIS A 203 -4.50 8.30 4.99
C HIS A 203 -5.94 8.79 4.93
N GLN A 204 -6.42 9.12 3.74
CA GLN A 204 -7.79 9.55 3.50
C GLN A 204 -8.76 8.40 3.75
N PHE A 205 -9.88 8.71 4.39
CA PHE A 205 -10.89 7.70 4.71
C PHE A 205 -11.44 7.01 3.46
N HIS A 206 -11.63 5.72 3.57
CA HIS A 206 -12.51 4.95 2.70
C HIS A 206 -13.18 3.82 3.51
N PRO A 207 -14.41 3.44 3.18
CA PRO A 207 -15.04 2.28 3.79
C PRO A 207 -14.18 1.03 3.60
N ARG A 208 -14.05 0.23 4.67
CA ARG A 208 -13.33 -1.04 4.66
C ARG A 208 -14.08 -2.09 5.47
N PHE A 209 -13.75 -3.32 5.26
CA PHE A 209 -14.24 -4.43 6.10
C PHE A 209 -13.14 -4.83 7.09
N GLU A 210 -13.53 -5.11 8.35
CA GLU A 210 -12.61 -5.57 9.40
C GLU A 210 -13.23 -6.76 10.16
N PRO A 211 -12.77 -7.98 9.95
CA PRO A 211 -11.74 -8.43 8.99
C PRO A 211 -12.15 -8.19 7.52
N PRO A 212 -11.19 -8.20 6.57
CA PRO A 212 -11.43 -7.87 5.17
C PRO A 212 -12.16 -8.99 4.42
N VAL A 213 -13.41 -9.23 4.78
CA VAL A 213 -14.24 -10.35 4.28
C VAL A 213 -14.51 -10.26 2.78
N ASN A 214 -14.48 -9.06 2.21
CA ASN A 214 -14.57 -8.83 0.78
C ASN A 214 -13.35 -9.36 0.00
N HIS A 215 -12.25 -9.68 0.71
CA HIS A 215 -11.03 -10.27 0.18
C HIS A 215 -10.81 -11.71 0.66
N LEU A 216 -11.88 -12.38 1.14
CA LEU A 216 -11.81 -13.76 1.62
C LEU A 216 -11.13 -14.68 0.60
N PHE A 217 -11.52 -14.60 -0.69
CA PHE A 217 -10.94 -15.40 -1.75
C PHE A 217 -9.46 -15.11 -1.97
N ASP A 218 -9.08 -13.84 -2.01
CA ASP A 218 -7.69 -13.42 -2.19
C ASP A 218 -6.80 -13.98 -1.07
N ILE A 219 -7.23 -13.80 0.19
CA ILE A 219 -6.48 -14.22 1.37
C ILE A 219 -6.33 -15.74 1.41
N VAL A 220 -7.42 -16.47 1.18
CA VAL A 220 -7.42 -17.94 1.22
C VAL A 220 -6.59 -18.55 0.08
N ASN A 221 -6.75 -18.05 -1.15
CA ASN A 221 -6.02 -18.57 -2.30
C ASN A 221 -4.50 -18.33 -2.21
N ASN A 222 -4.11 -17.19 -1.64
CA ASN A 222 -2.69 -16.83 -1.48
C ASN A 222 -2.05 -17.43 -0.23
N ALA A 223 -2.83 -17.92 0.74
CA ALA A 223 -2.31 -18.39 2.03
C ALA A 223 -1.39 -19.62 1.91
N ALA A 224 -1.76 -20.60 1.10
CA ALA A 224 -0.97 -21.83 0.94
C ALA A 224 0.35 -21.58 0.20
N PRO A 225 0.41 -20.86 -0.95
CA PRO A 225 1.67 -20.47 -1.59
C PRO A 225 2.59 -19.67 -0.67
N TYR A 226 2.04 -18.74 0.10
CA TYR A 226 2.80 -17.96 1.07
C TYR A 226 3.41 -18.85 2.17
N LYS A 227 2.59 -19.74 2.78
CA LYS A 227 3.07 -20.68 3.80
C LYS A 227 4.15 -21.62 3.27
N ALA A 228 4.01 -22.11 2.04
CA ALA A 228 5.03 -22.95 1.41
C ALA A 228 6.39 -22.23 1.28
N ARG A 229 6.39 -20.93 1.04
CA ARG A 229 7.60 -20.11 0.92
C ARG A 229 8.18 -19.70 2.28
N TRP A 230 7.34 -19.28 3.21
CA TRP A 230 7.75 -18.61 4.45
C TRP A 230 7.53 -19.43 5.74
N GLY A 231 6.93 -20.62 5.64
CA GLY A 231 6.71 -21.52 6.76
C GLY A 231 5.51 -21.19 7.65
N ALA A 232 4.90 -20.02 7.51
CA ALA A 232 3.76 -19.56 8.29
C ALA A 232 2.66 -18.99 7.37
N TYR A 233 1.41 -18.97 7.85
CA TYR A 233 0.33 -18.30 7.12
C TYR A 233 0.42 -16.78 7.24
N PRO A 234 0.14 -16.02 6.15
CA PRO A 234 -0.04 -14.59 6.26
C PRO A 234 -1.38 -14.31 6.96
N PHE A 235 -1.46 -13.21 7.71
CA PHE A 235 -2.72 -12.77 8.33
C PHE A 235 -3.45 -13.88 9.14
N SER A 236 -2.71 -14.62 9.98
CA SER A 236 -3.25 -15.74 10.76
C SER A 236 -4.53 -15.35 11.53
N HIS A 237 -4.57 -14.14 12.10
CA HIS A 237 -5.75 -13.61 12.81
C HIS A 237 -7.00 -13.50 11.93
N TYR A 238 -6.87 -13.17 10.63
CA TYR A 238 -8.00 -13.18 9.70
C TYR A 238 -8.46 -14.60 9.38
N LEU A 239 -7.51 -15.54 9.17
CA LEU A 239 -7.85 -16.94 8.93
C LEU A 239 -8.55 -17.55 10.14
N GLU A 240 -8.10 -17.23 11.36
CA GLU A 240 -8.76 -17.64 12.61
C GLU A 240 -10.20 -17.13 12.69
N GLN A 241 -10.40 -15.85 12.38
CA GLN A 241 -11.74 -15.26 12.37
C GLN A 241 -12.62 -15.88 11.28
N PHE A 242 -12.09 -16.10 10.07
CA PHE A 242 -12.83 -16.75 8.98
C PHE A 242 -13.22 -18.19 9.32
N ALA A 243 -12.37 -18.94 10.02
CA ALA A 243 -12.71 -20.28 10.52
C ALA A 243 -13.80 -20.23 11.59
N LYS A 244 -13.68 -19.32 12.57
CA LYS A 244 -14.68 -19.11 13.62
C LYS A 244 -16.06 -18.76 13.06
N ASP A 245 -16.12 -17.97 11.97
CA ASP A 245 -17.37 -17.60 11.31
C ASP A 245 -17.87 -18.67 10.32
N GLY A 246 -17.14 -19.78 10.21
CA GLY A 246 -17.48 -20.92 9.36
C GLY A 246 -17.37 -20.64 7.86
N TRP A 247 -16.59 -19.64 7.45
CA TRP A 247 -16.35 -19.34 6.03
C TRP A 247 -15.25 -20.20 5.43
N ILE A 248 -14.29 -20.64 6.28
CA ILE A 248 -13.28 -21.64 5.91
C ILE A 248 -13.35 -22.84 6.86
N ASN A 249 -12.62 -23.89 6.55
CA ASN A 249 -12.51 -25.08 7.38
C ASN A 249 -11.78 -24.82 8.70
N ASP A 250 -12.24 -25.47 9.78
CA ASP A 250 -11.68 -25.32 11.14
C ASP A 250 -10.27 -25.89 11.27
N ASP A 251 -9.97 -26.94 10.50
CA ASP A 251 -8.68 -27.62 10.45
C ASP A 251 -7.66 -26.98 9.49
N TYR A 252 -7.89 -25.71 9.09
CA TYR A 252 -7.08 -25.03 8.07
C TYR A 252 -5.58 -25.01 8.40
N SER A 253 -5.21 -24.99 9.67
CA SER A 253 -3.81 -25.00 10.11
C SER A 253 -3.07 -26.27 9.70
N GLN A 254 -3.80 -27.41 9.60
CA GLN A 254 -3.28 -28.73 9.24
C GLN A 254 -3.51 -29.04 7.76
N SER A 255 -4.73 -28.86 7.27
CA SER A 255 -5.15 -29.26 5.91
C SER A 255 -5.08 -28.16 4.85
N GLY A 256 -4.68 -26.93 5.26
CA GLY A 256 -4.75 -25.73 4.43
C GLY A 256 -6.14 -25.07 4.44
N PRO A 257 -6.19 -23.73 4.30
CA PRO A 257 -7.47 -23.04 4.28
C PRO A 257 -8.24 -23.32 2.99
N ARG A 258 -9.53 -23.64 3.15
CA ARG A 258 -10.48 -23.91 2.06
C ARG A 258 -11.80 -23.23 2.36
N ILE A 259 -12.35 -22.53 1.37
CA ILE A 259 -13.64 -21.86 1.51
C ILE A 259 -14.74 -22.89 1.67
N ARG A 260 -15.53 -22.78 2.72
CA ARG A 260 -16.72 -23.60 3.01
C ARG A 260 -17.99 -22.95 2.49
N ARG A 261 -18.12 -21.65 2.67
CA ARG A 261 -19.24 -20.86 2.19
C ARG A 261 -18.85 -19.40 2.01
N ILE A 262 -19.64 -18.68 1.25
CA ILE A 262 -19.50 -17.24 1.06
C ILE A 262 -20.29 -16.52 2.17
N PRO A 263 -19.75 -15.44 2.78
CA PRO A 263 -20.51 -14.59 3.70
C PRO A 263 -21.77 -14.03 3.05
N THR A 264 -22.86 -14.01 3.79
CA THR A 264 -24.10 -13.33 3.37
C THR A 264 -23.92 -11.82 3.38
N GLU A 265 -24.77 -11.08 2.64
CA GLU A 265 -24.72 -9.60 2.68
C GLU A 265 -24.90 -9.03 4.09
N LYS A 266 -25.71 -9.69 4.93
CA LYS A 266 -25.93 -9.28 6.32
C LYS A 266 -24.66 -9.45 7.15
N GLU A 267 -23.95 -10.58 6.99
CA GLU A 267 -22.67 -10.82 7.65
C GLU A 267 -21.61 -9.82 7.15
N MET A 268 -21.50 -9.61 5.84
CA MET A 268 -20.58 -8.61 5.30
C MET A 268 -20.84 -7.21 5.87
N LYS A 269 -22.11 -6.77 5.95
CA LYS A 269 -22.46 -5.45 6.50
C LYS A 269 -22.06 -5.30 7.96
N SER A 270 -22.05 -6.38 8.78
CA SER A 270 -21.63 -6.31 10.18
C SER A 270 -20.13 -6.05 10.37
N TYR A 271 -19.32 -6.30 9.34
CA TYR A 271 -17.87 -6.02 9.35
C TYR A 271 -17.50 -4.71 8.62
N LEU A 272 -18.49 -3.98 8.11
CA LEU A 272 -18.24 -2.72 7.40
C LEU A 272 -17.91 -1.59 8.39
N VAL A 273 -16.69 -1.10 8.32
CA VAL A 273 -16.26 0.14 8.97
C VAL A 273 -16.53 1.30 8.03
N SER A 274 -17.63 2.01 8.28
CA SER A 274 -18.10 3.14 7.46
C SER A 274 -17.68 4.51 8.01
N LYS A 275 -17.13 4.56 9.23
CA LYS A 275 -16.59 5.76 9.90
C LYS A 275 -15.38 5.35 10.73
N LEU A 276 -14.46 6.27 10.95
CA LEU A 276 -13.47 6.16 12.03
C LEU A 276 -14.12 6.80 13.26
N ASP A 277 -14.21 6.04 14.35
CA ASP A 277 -14.69 6.53 15.65
C ASP A 277 -13.63 7.43 16.31
#